data_3d0be232c6b16a6f2b367b40cae5b7b4
#
_entry.id   3d0be232c6b16a6f2b367b40cae5b7b4
#
_cell.length_a   1.000
_cell.length_b   1.000
_cell.length_c   1.000
_cell.angle_alpha   90.00
_cell.angle_beta   90.00
_cell.angle_gamma   90.00
#
_symmetry.space_group_name_H-M   'P 1'
#
loop_
_entity.id
_entity.type
_entity.pdbx_description
1 polymer ?
#
loop_
_entity_poly.entity_id
_entity_poly.type
_entity_poly.pdbx_seq_one_letter_code
_entity_poly.pdbx_strand_id
1 'polypeptide(L)'
;NTYGAKGGRKDGLYDDAAKRSFAGFADLCADGKGGFYVTEASSAPRRTAHFAKDGSLVREWYGGQRWAPHAATEGDNPNVMWVGSQYGWVMRVLVDYETKSWTVHSCYQYKGLADGLVGDSWNEGGYFRVYQHDGATYLALEKLPTILKVDTQNWKLVPATVCGNVWGAPKFLKEWAGKSASYQWNDANGDGLPQQTEVTYYDKGIANSWEPHTAADFS
;
A
#
# COMPACT_ATOMS: atom_id res chain seq x y z
N ASN A 1 11.90 -4.05 -29.21
CA ASN A 1 11.44 -5.01 -28.23
C ASN A 1 10.69 -4.26 -27.13
N THR A 2 9.63 -4.86 -26.60
CA THR A 2 8.89 -4.34 -25.45
C THR A 2 9.20 -5.22 -24.25
N TYR A 3 9.54 -4.62 -23.11
CA TYR A 3 9.81 -5.32 -21.85
C TYR A 3 8.77 -4.93 -20.81
N GLY A 4 8.44 -5.88 -19.91
CA GLY A 4 7.47 -5.67 -18.84
C GLY A 4 6.02 -5.90 -19.27
N ALA A 5 5.11 -5.82 -18.30
CA ALA A 5 3.68 -5.96 -18.53
C ALA A 5 3.04 -4.64 -18.97
N LYS A 6 2.07 -4.70 -19.87
CA LYS A 6 1.24 -3.53 -20.22
C LYS A 6 0.50 -3.05 -18.96
N GLY A 7 0.65 -1.76 -18.64
CA GLY A 7 0.10 -1.16 -17.44
C GLY A 7 0.97 -1.33 -16.20
N GLY A 8 2.19 -1.84 -16.33
CA GLY A 8 3.17 -1.93 -15.27
C GLY A 8 2.98 -3.12 -14.32
N ARG A 9 3.76 -3.09 -13.22
CA ARG A 9 3.64 -4.09 -12.14
C ARG A 9 2.30 -3.92 -11.43
N LYS A 10 1.61 -5.04 -11.27
CA LYS A 10 0.35 -5.10 -10.52
C LYS A 10 0.62 -5.29 -9.03
N ASP A 11 -0.32 -4.86 -8.21
CA ASP A 11 -0.35 -5.19 -6.79
C ASP A 11 -0.48 -6.69 -6.59
N GLY A 12 0.11 -7.18 -5.51
CA GLY A 12 0.06 -8.58 -5.15
C GLY A 12 1.43 -9.22 -4.97
N LEU A 13 1.54 -10.50 -5.27
CA LEU A 13 2.77 -11.26 -5.14
C LEU A 13 3.91 -10.66 -5.96
N TYR A 14 5.10 -10.63 -5.35
CA TYR A 14 6.32 -10.18 -6.00
C TYR A 14 7.07 -11.35 -6.62
N ASP A 15 6.39 -12.04 -7.52
CA ASP A 15 6.87 -13.18 -8.28
C ASP A 15 7.75 -12.77 -9.48
N ASP A 16 8.15 -13.73 -10.28
CA ASP A 16 9.00 -13.48 -11.45
C ASP A 16 8.33 -12.58 -12.52
N ALA A 17 7.02 -12.60 -12.62
CA ALA A 17 6.29 -11.71 -13.52
C ALA A 17 6.29 -10.27 -12.99
N ALA A 18 6.07 -10.11 -11.68
CA ALA A 18 6.14 -8.81 -11.02
C ALA A 18 7.56 -8.23 -11.06
N LYS A 19 8.59 -9.05 -10.86
CA LYS A 19 10.00 -8.64 -10.95
C LYS A 19 10.39 -8.14 -12.33
N ARG A 20 9.79 -8.68 -13.40
CA ARG A 20 10.00 -8.27 -14.79
C ARG A 20 9.08 -7.13 -15.23
N SER A 21 8.20 -6.65 -14.38
CA SER A 21 7.31 -5.52 -14.62
C SER A 21 7.77 -4.31 -13.81
N PHE A 22 7.40 -3.11 -14.23
CA PHE A 22 7.89 -1.86 -13.67
C PHE A 22 6.76 -1.07 -13.01
N ALA A 23 7.08 -0.40 -11.90
CA ALA A 23 6.20 0.56 -11.24
C ALA A 23 7.03 1.75 -10.74
N GLY A 24 6.49 2.98 -10.86
CA GLY A 24 7.23 4.16 -10.40
C GLY A 24 8.58 4.35 -11.10
N PHE A 25 8.62 4.11 -12.41
CA PHE A 25 9.79 4.26 -13.27
C PHE A 25 10.46 5.62 -13.08
N ALA A 26 11.77 5.63 -12.91
CA ALA A 26 12.56 6.85 -12.75
C ALA A 26 13.57 7.03 -13.88
N ASP A 27 14.36 5.98 -14.19
CA ASP A 27 15.42 6.09 -15.18
C ASP A 27 15.77 4.73 -15.79
N LEU A 28 16.46 4.78 -16.96
CA LEU A 28 16.92 3.62 -17.71
C LEU A 28 18.27 3.91 -18.34
N CYS A 29 19.21 2.97 -18.23
CA CYS A 29 20.48 3.06 -18.94
C CYS A 29 20.90 1.69 -19.49
N ALA A 30 21.68 1.72 -20.61
CA ALA A 30 22.25 0.51 -21.17
C ALA A 30 23.41 -0.02 -20.33
N ASP A 31 23.61 -1.35 -20.32
CA ASP A 31 24.73 -2.01 -19.63
C ASP A 31 26.00 -2.15 -20.49
N GLY A 32 25.96 -1.70 -21.75
CA GLY A 32 27.04 -1.85 -22.72
C GLY A 32 27.18 -3.26 -23.32
N LYS A 33 26.35 -4.22 -22.92
CA LYS A 33 26.39 -5.62 -23.37
C LYS A 33 25.07 -6.05 -24.04
N GLY A 34 24.19 -5.08 -24.31
CA GLY A 34 22.89 -5.27 -24.92
C GLY A 34 21.76 -5.46 -23.92
N GLY A 35 22.04 -5.51 -22.63
CA GLY A 35 21.09 -5.42 -21.53
C GLY A 35 20.91 -3.98 -21.04
N PHE A 36 20.18 -3.81 -19.93
CA PHE A 36 19.84 -2.49 -19.40
C PHE A 36 19.55 -2.51 -17.90
N TYR A 37 19.72 -1.36 -17.28
CA TYR A 37 19.32 -1.09 -15.90
C TYR A 37 18.06 -0.24 -15.88
N VAL A 38 17.16 -0.54 -14.94
CA VAL A 38 15.96 0.25 -14.66
C VAL A 38 15.95 0.63 -13.19
N THR A 39 15.70 1.91 -12.91
CA THR A 39 15.52 2.41 -11.56
C THR A 39 14.05 2.74 -11.31
N GLU A 40 13.51 2.26 -10.22
CA GLU A 40 12.15 2.52 -9.75
C GLU A 40 12.24 3.28 -8.41
N ALA A 41 11.80 4.54 -8.39
CA ALA A 41 12.00 5.43 -7.26
C ALA A 41 10.73 5.72 -6.45
N SER A 42 9.55 5.57 -7.07
CA SER A 42 8.25 5.95 -6.48
C SER A 42 7.32 4.74 -6.36
N SER A 43 7.87 3.59 -5.97
CA SER A 43 7.14 2.34 -5.81
C SER A 43 7.64 1.55 -4.61
N ALA A 44 6.97 0.47 -4.26
CA ALA A 44 7.50 -0.58 -3.41
C ALA A 44 7.66 -1.87 -4.23
N PRO A 45 8.84 -2.52 -4.18
CA PRO A 45 10.07 -1.99 -3.59
C PRO A 45 10.68 -0.88 -4.45
N ARG A 46 11.41 0.05 -3.82
CA ARG A 46 12.36 0.89 -4.54
C ARG A 46 13.55 0.03 -4.93
N ARG A 47 13.86 0.01 -6.21
CA ARG A 47 14.94 -0.86 -6.68
C ARG A 47 15.66 -0.29 -7.88
N THR A 48 16.88 -0.79 -8.11
CA THR A 48 17.54 -0.80 -9.41
C THR A 48 17.61 -2.25 -9.87
N ALA A 49 17.11 -2.55 -11.05
CA ALA A 49 17.09 -3.88 -11.62
C ALA A 49 17.93 -3.94 -12.90
N HIS A 50 18.77 -4.96 -13.04
CA HIS A 50 19.56 -5.24 -14.22
C HIS A 50 18.92 -6.37 -15.02
N PHE A 51 18.68 -6.12 -16.27
CA PHE A 51 18.12 -7.07 -17.23
C PHE A 51 19.12 -7.39 -18.34
N ALA A 52 19.23 -8.67 -18.69
CA ALA A 52 20.02 -9.11 -19.82
C ALA A 52 19.36 -8.72 -21.15
N LYS A 53 20.08 -8.93 -22.26
CA LYS A 53 19.61 -8.63 -23.62
C LYS A 53 18.29 -9.34 -23.98
N ASP A 54 18.07 -10.54 -23.46
CA ASP A 54 16.84 -11.32 -23.66
C ASP A 54 15.68 -10.90 -22.77
N GLY A 55 15.90 -9.94 -21.84
CA GLY A 55 14.91 -9.46 -20.88
C GLY A 55 14.81 -10.28 -19.60
N SER A 56 15.70 -11.26 -19.40
CA SER A 56 15.79 -11.97 -18.13
C SER A 56 16.35 -11.06 -17.04
N LEU A 57 15.80 -11.15 -15.83
CA LEU A 57 16.31 -10.44 -14.66
C LEU A 57 17.63 -11.07 -14.22
N VAL A 58 18.71 -10.29 -14.26
CA VAL A 58 20.04 -10.71 -13.79
C VAL A 58 20.17 -10.50 -12.29
N ARG A 59 19.79 -9.32 -11.81
CA ARG A 59 19.91 -8.93 -10.42
C ARG A 59 19.04 -7.71 -10.11
N GLU A 60 18.65 -7.60 -8.86
CA GLU A 60 18.02 -6.38 -8.33
C GLU A 60 18.69 -5.98 -7.02
N TRP A 61 18.73 -4.67 -6.79
CA TRP A 61 19.20 -4.03 -5.58
C TRP A 61 18.08 -3.17 -5.03
N TYR A 62 17.80 -3.31 -3.75
CA TYR A 62 16.75 -2.57 -3.08
C TYR A 62 17.32 -1.33 -2.39
N GLY A 63 16.70 -0.18 -2.61
CA GLY A 63 16.98 1.06 -1.90
C GLY A 63 16.09 1.23 -0.68
N GLY A 64 16.52 2.09 0.23
CA GLY A 64 15.67 2.52 1.35
C GLY A 64 14.38 3.18 0.84
N GLN A 65 13.27 2.97 1.55
CA GLN A 65 12.01 3.63 1.24
C GLN A 65 12.14 5.15 1.48
N ARG A 66 11.51 5.94 0.62
CA ARG A 66 11.58 7.39 0.71
C ARG A 66 10.67 7.89 1.84
N TRP A 67 11.18 8.81 2.68
CA TRP A 67 10.48 9.52 3.74
C TRP A 67 9.77 8.61 4.75
N ALA A 68 10.34 8.56 5.95
CA ALA A 68 9.82 7.88 7.11
C ALA A 68 9.22 6.49 6.81
N PRO A 69 10.04 5.52 6.42
CA PRO A 69 9.58 4.15 6.30
C PRO A 69 9.08 3.70 7.68
N HIS A 70 7.88 3.19 7.72
CA HIS A 70 7.36 2.52 8.90
C HIS A 70 7.45 1.02 8.69
N ALA A 71 7.78 0.29 9.75
CA ALA A 71 7.83 -1.16 9.73
C ALA A 71 7.09 -1.71 10.93
N ALA A 72 6.34 -2.77 10.71
CA ALA A 72 5.62 -3.49 11.76
C ALA A 72 5.68 -5.00 11.47
N THR A 73 5.80 -5.81 12.52
CA THR A 73 5.71 -7.27 12.40
C THR A 73 4.27 -7.71 12.20
N GLU A 74 4.08 -8.86 11.58
CA GLU A 74 2.76 -9.48 11.42
C GLU A 74 2.40 -10.26 12.69
N GLY A 75 1.73 -9.61 13.62
CA GLY A 75 1.47 -10.16 14.95
C GLY A 75 2.78 -10.51 15.68
N ASP A 76 2.83 -11.66 16.28
CA ASP A 76 4.02 -12.17 17.02
C ASP A 76 5.04 -12.87 16.10
N ASN A 77 4.85 -12.83 14.79
CA ASN A 77 5.78 -13.47 13.85
C ASN A 77 6.89 -12.50 13.40
N PRO A 78 8.11 -12.58 13.99
CA PRO A 78 9.20 -11.68 13.64
C PRO A 78 9.76 -11.93 12.23
N ASN A 79 9.46 -13.07 11.62
CA ASN A 79 9.93 -13.43 10.29
C ASN A 79 9.09 -12.80 9.18
N VAL A 80 8.00 -12.12 9.53
CA VAL A 80 7.14 -11.41 8.57
C VAL A 80 7.03 -9.95 8.98
N MET A 81 7.44 -9.07 8.09
CA MET A 81 7.45 -7.64 8.32
C MET A 81 6.68 -6.93 7.21
N TRP A 82 5.91 -5.94 7.60
CA TRP A 82 5.29 -4.98 6.69
C TRP A 82 6.11 -3.70 6.71
N VAL A 83 6.42 -3.18 5.55
CA VAL A 83 7.23 -1.96 5.39
C VAL A 83 6.45 -0.98 4.51
N GLY A 84 6.14 0.17 5.06
CA GLY A 84 5.45 1.25 4.34
C GLY A 84 6.42 2.24 3.73
N SER A 85 5.93 2.97 2.76
CA SER A 85 6.62 4.12 2.19
C SER A 85 5.64 5.26 1.96
N GLN A 86 6.17 6.46 1.87
CA GLN A 86 5.42 7.61 1.38
C GLN A 86 4.79 7.28 0.01
N TYR A 87 3.73 7.96 -0.34
CA TYR A 87 2.96 7.79 -1.59
C TYR A 87 2.04 6.58 -1.64
N GLY A 88 1.66 6.03 -0.49
CA GLY A 88 0.61 5.01 -0.43
C GLY A 88 1.07 3.62 -0.85
N TRP A 89 2.36 3.31 -0.69
CA TRP A 89 2.90 1.99 -0.95
C TRP A 89 3.21 1.24 0.34
N VAL A 90 2.95 -0.05 0.32
CA VAL A 90 3.35 -0.99 1.38
C VAL A 90 3.83 -2.30 0.77
N MET A 91 4.80 -2.93 1.41
CA MET A 91 5.27 -4.26 1.03
C MET A 91 5.34 -5.19 2.23
N ARG A 92 5.07 -6.46 1.99
CA ARG A 92 5.26 -7.55 2.93
C ARG A 92 6.59 -8.22 2.64
N VAL A 93 7.40 -8.38 3.64
CA VAL A 93 8.77 -8.89 3.56
C VAL A 93 8.89 -10.12 4.44
N LEU A 94 9.53 -11.16 3.92
CA LEU A 94 9.92 -12.34 4.69
C LEU A 94 11.37 -12.18 5.11
N VAL A 95 11.63 -12.33 6.40
CA VAL A 95 12.96 -12.16 7.00
C VAL A 95 13.44 -13.53 7.48
N ASP A 96 14.66 -13.89 7.10
CA ASP A 96 15.38 -15.06 7.58
C ASP A 96 16.56 -14.60 8.43
N TYR A 97 16.42 -14.73 9.74
CA TYR A 97 17.45 -14.32 10.69
C TYR A 97 18.65 -15.28 10.73
N GLU A 98 18.50 -16.53 10.33
CA GLU A 98 19.59 -17.52 10.30
C GLU A 98 20.56 -17.20 9.17
N THR A 99 20.04 -17.01 7.97
CA THR A 99 20.84 -16.65 6.78
C THR A 99 21.12 -15.15 6.67
N LYS A 100 20.52 -14.33 7.56
CA LYS A 100 20.60 -12.86 7.55
C LYS A 100 20.16 -12.28 6.20
N SER A 101 19.11 -12.84 5.65
CA SER A 101 18.54 -12.46 4.36
C SER A 101 17.08 -12.06 4.49
N TRP A 102 16.56 -11.44 3.45
CA TRP A 102 15.15 -11.09 3.36
C TRP A 102 14.71 -11.09 1.90
N THR A 103 13.41 -11.30 1.68
CA THR A 103 12.81 -11.29 0.36
C THR A 103 11.51 -10.49 0.38
N VAL A 104 11.21 -9.78 -0.70
CA VAL A 104 9.92 -9.16 -0.89
C VAL A 104 8.92 -10.25 -1.27
N HIS A 105 7.87 -10.40 -0.48
CA HIS A 105 6.80 -11.34 -0.72
C HIS A 105 5.70 -10.74 -1.61
N SER A 106 5.23 -9.54 -1.26
CA SER A 106 4.15 -8.87 -1.99
C SER A 106 4.25 -7.35 -1.81
N CYS A 107 3.71 -6.63 -2.79
CA CYS A 107 3.71 -5.17 -2.84
C CYS A 107 2.33 -4.66 -3.20
N TYR A 108 1.93 -3.52 -2.60
CA TYR A 108 0.61 -2.94 -2.78
C TYR A 108 0.68 -1.42 -2.84
N GLN A 109 -0.17 -0.84 -3.66
CA GLN A 109 -0.49 0.57 -3.59
C GLN A 109 -1.89 0.73 -2.99
N TYR A 110 -1.97 1.28 -1.78
CA TYR A 110 -3.27 1.52 -1.14
C TYR A 110 -3.87 2.88 -1.52
N LYS A 111 -3.06 3.81 -1.99
CA LYS A 111 -3.54 5.11 -2.45
C LYS A 111 -4.51 4.96 -3.61
N GLY A 112 -5.68 5.56 -3.47
CA GLY A 112 -6.73 5.53 -4.49
C GLY A 112 -7.71 4.37 -4.38
N LEU A 113 -7.52 3.44 -3.42
CA LEU A 113 -8.52 2.40 -3.15
C LEU A 113 -9.86 3.03 -2.71
N ALA A 114 -10.94 2.28 -2.84
CA ALA A 114 -12.31 2.72 -2.55
C ALA A 114 -12.65 4.04 -3.27
N ASP A 115 -12.46 4.07 -4.59
CA ASP A 115 -12.71 5.23 -5.45
C ASP A 115 -12.07 6.53 -4.95
N GLY A 116 -10.86 6.40 -4.36
CA GLY A 116 -10.09 7.52 -3.85
C GLY A 116 -10.41 7.93 -2.41
N LEU A 117 -11.21 7.17 -1.66
CA LEU A 117 -11.37 7.40 -0.23
C LEU A 117 -10.08 7.13 0.54
N VAL A 118 -9.31 6.11 0.13
CA VAL A 118 -8.05 5.78 0.77
C VAL A 118 -6.95 6.69 0.22
N GLY A 119 -6.45 7.52 1.07
CA GLY A 119 -5.13 8.09 0.90
C GLY A 119 -4.91 9.14 -0.18
N ASP A 120 -5.56 10.30 -0.17
CA ASP A 120 -5.16 11.43 -1.05
C ASP A 120 -4.65 12.66 -0.28
N SER A 121 -4.10 12.50 0.91
CA SER A 121 -3.53 13.63 1.62
C SER A 121 -2.01 13.74 1.43
N TRP A 122 -1.50 14.96 1.32
CA TRP A 122 -0.08 15.33 1.30
C TRP A 122 0.73 14.76 2.49
N ASN A 123 0.05 14.15 3.40
CA ASN A 123 0.52 13.73 4.69
C ASN A 123 0.58 12.23 4.88
N GLU A 124 0.54 11.44 3.81
CA GLU A 124 0.63 9.99 3.88
C GLU A 124 2.06 9.57 4.18
N GLY A 125 2.40 9.59 5.43
CA GLY A 125 3.73 9.26 5.92
C GLY A 125 4.01 7.78 6.02
N GLY A 126 3.27 6.89 5.36
CA GLY A 126 3.54 5.46 5.42
C GLY A 126 3.45 4.85 6.83
N TYR A 127 2.87 5.57 7.78
CA TYR A 127 2.65 5.07 9.14
C TYR A 127 1.45 4.15 9.15
N PHE A 128 1.62 2.96 9.68
CA PHE A 128 0.55 1.98 9.84
C PHE A 128 0.86 1.02 10.99
N ARG A 129 -0.16 0.33 11.46
CA ARG A 129 -0.03 -0.81 12.38
C ARG A 129 -0.58 -2.05 11.72
N VAL A 130 -0.08 -3.20 12.13
CA VAL A 130 -0.53 -4.51 11.65
C VAL A 130 -1.27 -5.19 12.78
N TYR A 131 -2.49 -5.61 12.52
CA TYR A 131 -3.34 -6.34 13.47
C TYR A 131 -3.70 -7.71 12.92
N GLN A 132 -3.84 -8.66 13.83
CA GLN A 132 -4.43 -9.96 13.56
C GLN A 132 -5.77 -10.04 14.27
N HIS A 133 -6.83 -10.26 13.53
CA HIS A 133 -8.18 -10.39 14.08
C HIS A 133 -8.95 -11.44 13.29
N ASP A 134 -9.57 -12.41 13.99
CA ASP A 134 -10.31 -13.52 13.40
C ASP A 134 -9.57 -14.25 12.26
N GLY A 135 -8.26 -14.45 12.44
CA GLY A 135 -7.42 -15.13 11.47
C GLY A 135 -7.09 -14.32 10.21
N ALA A 136 -7.46 -13.05 10.17
CA ALA A 136 -7.15 -12.14 9.07
C ALA A 136 -6.12 -11.08 9.50
N THR A 137 -5.33 -10.63 8.54
CA THR A 137 -4.36 -9.53 8.72
C THR A 137 -5.00 -8.22 8.28
N TYR A 138 -4.83 -7.18 9.09
CA TYR A 138 -5.30 -5.83 8.82
C TYR A 138 -4.16 -4.82 8.95
N LEU A 139 -4.18 -3.83 8.08
CA LEU A 139 -3.31 -2.66 8.14
C LEU A 139 -4.16 -1.45 8.55
N ALA A 140 -3.90 -0.89 9.72
CA ALA A 140 -4.51 0.36 10.16
C ALA A 140 -3.58 1.52 9.83
N LEU A 141 -4.01 2.42 8.96
CA LEU A 141 -3.25 3.61 8.55
C LEU A 141 -3.45 4.72 9.58
N GLU A 142 -2.36 5.34 10.01
CA GLU A 142 -2.38 6.16 11.23
C GLU A 142 -2.84 7.62 11.06
N LYS A 143 -2.88 8.17 9.87
CA LYS A 143 -3.25 9.61 9.74
C LYS A 143 -4.73 9.90 9.64
N LEU A 144 -5.43 9.06 8.94
CA LEU A 144 -6.88 9.01 8.94
C LEU A 144 -7.24 7.58 9.29
N PRO A 145 -8.11 7.34 10.26
CA PRO A 145 -8.49 5.98 10.63
C PRO A 145 -8.98 5.22 9.39
N THR A 146 -8.07 4.46 8.79
CA THR A 146 -8.34 3.65 7.62
C THR A 146 -7.85 2.26 7.90
N ILE A 147 -8.72 1.28 7.76
CA ILE A 147 -8.42 -0.13 7.98
C ILE A 147 -8.51 -0.84 6.64
N LEU A 148 -7.42 -1.48 6.27
CA LEU A 148 -7.32 -2.31 5.07
C LEU A 148 -7.18 -3.77 5.49
N LYS A 149 -8.02 -4.64 4.97
CA LYS A 149 -7.90 -6.09 5.12
C LYS A 149 -6.95 -6.64 4.06
N VAL A 150 -6.07 -7.54 4.44
CA VAL A 150 -5.23 -8.29 3.51
C VAL A 150 -5.98 -9.53 3.04
N ASP A 151 -6.39 -9.55 1.79
CA ASP A 151 -6.91 -10.76 1.14
C ASP A 151 -5.74 -11.64 0.73
N THR A 152 -5.45 -12.66 1.53
CA THR A 152 -4.33 -13.58 1.29
C THR A 152 -4.60 -14.61 0.20
N GLN A 153 -5.82 -14.76 -0.27
CA GLN A 153 -6.15 -15.65 -1.37
C GLN A 153 -5.78 -15.01 -2.72
N ASN A 154 -6.09 -13.73 -2.87
CA ASN A 154 -5.84 -12.98 -4.10
C ASN A 154 -4.67 -12.00 -3.97
N TRP A 155 -4.05 -11.92 -2.81
CA TRP A 155 -2.94 -11.01 -2.47
C TRP A 155 -3.25 -9.55 -2.86
N LYS A 156 -4.35 -9.03 -2.34
CA LYS A 156 -4.77 -7.64 -2.53
C LYS A 156 -5.14 -6.98 -1.20
N LEU A 157 -5.10 -5.67 -1.15
CA LEU A 157 -5.67 -4.90 -0.04
C LEU A 157 -7.13 -4.57 -0.35
N VAL A 158 -7.99 -4.81 0.62
CA VAL A 158 -9.42 -4.50 0.55
C VAL A 158 -9.71 -3.48 1.65
N PRO A 159 -10.15 -2.26 1.32
CA PRO A 159 -10.58 -1.30 2.32
C PRO A 159 -11.76 -1.86 3.11
N ALA A 160 -11.67 -1.80 4.44
CA ALA A 160 -12.75 -2.24 5.33
C ALA A 160 -13.44 -1.04 6.00
N THR A 161 -12.67 -0.02 6.37
CA THR A 161 -13.18 1.20 6.99
C THR A 161 -12.32 2.38 6.59
N VAL A 162 -12.95 3.50 6.28
CA VAL A 162 -12.26 4.78 6.04
C VAL A 162 -13.00 5.89 6.79
N CYS A 163 -12.28 6.63 7.62
CA CYS A 163 -12.79 7.83 8.25
C CYS A 163 -12.08 9.06 7.69
N GLY A 164 -12.78 10.15 7.55
CA GLY A 164 -12.19 11.39 7.04
C GLY A 164 -13.04 12.62 7.21
N ASN A 165 -12.44 13.75 6.87
CA ASN A 165 -13.16 15.02 6.80
C ASN A 165 -13.73 15.22 5.39
N VAL A 166 -14.97 15.69 5.31
CA VAL A 166 -15.69 15.87 4.03
C VAL A 166 -14.95 16.84 3.10
N TRP A 167 -14.27 17.86 3.63
CA TRP A 167 -13.53 18.81 2.79
C TRP A 167 -12.43 18.17 1.93
N GLY A 168 -11.77 17.10 2.46
CA GLY A 168 -10.73 16.34 1.75
C GLY A 168 -11.25 15.15 0.93
N ALA A 169 -12.53 14.82 1.05
CA ALA A 169 -13.11 13.65 0.42
C ALA A 169 -13.28 13.77 -1.10
N PRO A 170 -13.42 12.65 -1.83
CA PRO A 170 -13.82 12.64 -3.23
C PRO A 170 -15.15 13.38 -3.48
N LYS A 171 -15.35 13.79 -4.73
CA LYS A 171 -16.52 14.60 -5.11
C LYS A 171 -17.85 13.94 -4.78
N PHE A 172 -18.00 12.64 -5.11
CA PHE A 172 -19.25 11.91 -4.86
C PHE A 172 -19.62 11.90 -3.37
N LEU A 173 -18.66 11.74 -2.48
CA LEU A 173 -18.92 11.74 -1.04
C LEU A 173 -19.30 13.13 -0.52
N LYS A 174 -18.69 14.19 -1.06
CA LYS A 174 -19.10 15.58 -0.77
C LYS A 174 -20.54 15.85 -1.17
N GLU A 175 -20.97 15.32 -2.29
CA GLU A 175 -22.36 15.41 -2.77
C GLU A 175 -23.34 14.69 -1.83
N TRP A 176 -22.93 13.54 -1.28
CA TRP A 176 -23.75 12.78 -0.33
C TRP A 176 -23.81 13.41 1.07
N ALA A 177 -22.73 14.06 1.48
CA ALA A 177 -22.53 14.53 2.88
C ALA A 177 -23.38 15.75 3.25
N GLY A 178 -23.85 16.54 2.28
CA GLY A 178 -24.59 17.75 2.55
C GLY A 178 -23.79 18.77 3.35
N LYS A 179 -24.18 19.05 4.61
CA LYS A 179 -23.50 19.99 5.51
C LYS A 179 -22.61 19.32 6.56
N SER A 180 -22.46 18.03 6.53
CA SER A 180 -21.65 17.27 7.51
C SER A 180 -20.17 17.63 7.39
N ALA A 181 -19.44 17.55 8.51
CA ALA A 181 -18.03 17.92 8.57
C ALA A 181 -17.08 16.72 8.38
N SER A 182 -17.52 15.51 8.80
CA SER A 182 -16.76 14.29 8.65
C SER A 182 -17.63 13.09 8.32
N TYR A 183 -17.00 11.99 7.98
CA TYR A 183 -17.64 10.74 7.60
C TYR A 183 -16.87 9.53 8.10
N GLN A 184 -17.58 8.43 8.23
CA GLN A 184 -17.04 7.08 8.35
C GLN A 184 -17.75 6.21 7.31
N TRP A 185 -16.98 5.59 6.45
CA TRP A 185 -17.44 4.55 5.54
C TRP A 185 -16.98 3.19 6.06
N ASN A 186 -17.90 2.21 6.04
CA ASN A 186 -17.60 0.82 6.37
C ASN A 186 -18.08 -0.05 5.22
N ASP A 187 -17.19 -0.85 4.67
CA ASP A 187 -17.50 -1.82 3.60
C ASP A 187 -18.36 -2.96 4.17
N ALA A 188 -19.66 -2.74 4.23
CA ALA A 188 -20.60 -3.68 4.83
C ALA A 188 -20.89 -4.91 3.95
N ASN A 189 -20.76 -4.77 2.65
CA ASN A 189 -21.03 -5.83 1.68
C ASN A 189 -19.74 -6.55 1.22
N GLY A 190 -18.55 -6.04 1.55
CA GLY A 190 -17.25 -6.65 1.25
C GLY A 190 -16.78 -6.46 -0.19
N ASP A 191 -17.34 -5.52 -0.95
CA ASP A 191 -16.95 -5.27 -2.35
C ASP A 191 -15.81 -4.27 -2.51
N GLY A 192 -15.46 -3.55 -1.44
CA GLY A 192 -14.40 -2.55 -1.42
C GLY A 192 -14.75 -1.24 -2.11
N LEU A 193 -16.01 -1.01 -2.46
CA LEU A 193 -16.51 0.15 -3.18
C LEU A 193 -17.49 0.95 -2.32
N PRO A 194 -17.37 2.29 -2.24
CA PRO A 194 -18.24 3.09 -1.40
C PRO A 194 -19.67 3.18 -1.95
N GLN A 195 -20.66 2.85 -1.11
CA GLN A 195 -22.06 3.13 -1.34
C GLN A 195 -22.57 4.12 -0.29
N GLN A 196 -23.54 4.96 -0.67
CA GLN A 196 -24.10 5.98 0.22
C GLN A 196 -24.71 5.38 1.50
N THR A 197 -25.28 4.19 1.42
CA THR A 197 -25.89 3.46 2.55
C THR A 197 -24.87 2.95 3.57
N GLU A 198 -23.61 2.92 3.21
CA GLU A 198 -22.49 2.45 4.04
C GLU A 198 -21.77 3.60 4.75
N VAL A 199 -22.20 4.85 4.51
CA VAL A 199 -21.54 6.03 5.07
C VAL A 199 -22.35 6.62 6.21
N THR A 200 -21.69 6.78 7.35
CA THR A 200 -22.21 7.56 8.49
C THR A 200 -21.58 8.94 8.46
N TYR A 201 -22.38 9.97 8.69
CA TYR A 201 -21.93 11.37 8.67
C TYR A 201 -22.02 12.02 10.06
N TYR A 202 -21.10 12.93 10.32
CA TYR A 202 -21.01 13.62 11.61
C TYR A 202 -20.87 15.13 11.40
N ASP A 203 -21.45 15.90 12.33
CA ASP A 203 -21.44 17.37 12.30
C ASP A 203 -20.10 17.96 12.73
N LYS A 204 -19.25 17.19 13.39
CA LYS A 204 -17.92 17.60 13.84
C LYS A 204 -16.85 16.97 12.96
N GLY A 205 -15.83 17.76 12.64
CA GLY A 205 -14.64 17.26 11.93
C GLY A 205 -13.81 16.34 12.80
N ILE A 206 -13.11 15.43 12.16
CA ILE A 206 -12.10 14.59 12.81
C ILE A 206 -10.81 15.40 12.92
N ALA A 207 -10.22 15.47 14.10
CA ALA A 207 -8.91 16.06 14.28
C ALA A 207 -7.86 15.14 13.60
N ASN A 208 -7.01 15.72 12.77
CA ASN A 208 -5.86 15.01 12.25
C ASN A 208 -4.93 14.68 13.44
N SER A 209 -4.79 13.42 13.74
CA SER A 209 -3.80 12.93 14.70
C SER A 209 -2.60 12.38 13.95
N TRP A 210 -1.39 12.70 14.41
CA TRP A 210 -0.17 12.08 13.90
C TRP A 210 -0.01 10.65 14.42
N GLU A 211 -0.75 10.30 15.45
CA GLU A 211 -0.77 8.98 16.08
C GLU A 211 -2.21 8.61 16.46
N PRO A 212 -3.06 8.21 15.52
CA PRO A 212 -4.32 7.60 15.89
C PRO A 212 -4.02 6.26 16.59
N HIS A 213 -4.56 6.11 17.77
CA HIS A 213 -4.52 4.84 18.48
C HIS A 213 -5.78 4.06 18.14
N THR A 214 -5.62 3.00 17.36
CA THR A 214 -6.66 1.99 17.19
C THR A 214 -6.34 0.85 18.15
N ALA A 215 -7.27 0.48 18.99
CA ALA A 215 -7.11 -0.69 19.85
C ALA A 215 -7.08 -1.98 19.01
N ALA A 216 -6.54 -3.07 19.54
CA ALA A 216 -6.42 -4.33 18.81
C ALA A 216 -7.78 -4.94 18.40
N ASP A 217 -8.86 -4.53 19.03
CA ASP A 217 -10.25 -4.86 18.72
C ASP A 217 -10.94 -3.85 17.80
N PHE A 218 -10.17 -2.91 17.25
CA PHE A 218 -10.63 -1.82 16.38
C PHE A 218 -11.60 -0.81 17.04
N SER A 219 -11.65 -0.75 18.37
CA SER A 219 -12.39 0.27 19.13
C SER A 219 -11.67 1.62 19.21
#